data_4147f13359ca448b4169018b90d0f158
#
_entry.id   4147f13359ca448b4169018b90d0f158
#
_cell.length_a   1.000
_cell.length_b   1.000
_cell.length_c   1.000
_cell.angle_alpha   90.00
_cell.angle_beta   90.00
_cell.angle_gamma   90.00
#
_symmetry.space_group_name_H-M   'P 1'
#
loop_
_entity.id
_entity.type
_entity.pdbx_description
1 polymer ?
#
loop_
_entity_poly.entity_id
_entity_poly.type
_entity_poly.pdbx_seq_one_letter_code
_entity_poly.pdbx_strand_id
1 'polypeptide(L)'
;MQKLALAIAFWLAIPVPGIADDAQCVENTRAYAHEICEALKAQGLPLELSMLAVAESCGKPHAVSSKGAAGLWQIMPFIARHYGVQDRHDPEDASRGAAAYLASLYRRFQSIPWTVAAYNAGGHNLKRATGYRKGMSIEEARAFPAAYALARHVQHLIDEFGTLCE
;
A
#
# COMPACT_ATOMS: atom_id res chain seq x y z
N MET A 1 26.68 -20.36 -2.01
CA MET A 1 25.84 -19.30 -2.56
C MET A 1 24.49 -19.28 -1.83
N GLN A 2 24.47 -18.94 -0.54
CA GLN A 2 23.29 -19.14 0.34
C GLN A 2 23.21 -18.05 1.43
N LYS A 3 23.48 -16.77 1.10
CA LYS A 3 23.50 -15.67 2.08
C LYS A 3 22.76 -14.40 1.66
N LEU A 4 21.79 -14.47 0.73
CA LEU A 4 21.00 -13.29 0.33
C LEU A 4 19.49 -13.42 0.59
N ALA A 5 19.03 -14.45 1.28
CA ALA A 5 17.58 -14.70 1.49
C ALA A 5 17.05 -14.19 2.85
N LEU A 6 17.83 -13.55 3.71
CA LEU A 6 17.47 -13.32 5.12
C LEU A 6 17.07 -11.87 5.48
N ALA A 7 16.86 -10.96 4.53
CA ALA A 7 16.60 -9.55 4.88
C ALA A 7 15.21 -9.01 4.52
N ILE A 8 14.28 -9.81 3.99
CA ILE A 8 13.02 -9.28 3.43
C ILE A 8 11.75 -9.87 4.08
N ALA A 9 11.86 -10.77 5.03
CA ALA A 9 10.70 -11.43 5.62
C ALA A 9 10.27 -10.81 6.95
N PHE A 10 9.77 -9.54 6.98
CA PHE A 10 9.28 -9.01 8.26
C PHE A 10 8.36 -7.79 8.11
N TRP A 11 7.23 -7.93 7.40
CA TRP A 11 6.18 -6.91 7.33
C TRP A 11 4.83 -7.38 7.87
N LEU A 12 4.79 -8.31 8.80
CA LEU A 12 3.56 -8.70 9.48
C LEU A 12 3.60 -8.22 10.94
N ALA A 13 2.98 -7.08 11.20
CA ALA A 13 2.60 -6.70 12.55
C ALA A 13 1.18 -6.10 12.64
N ILE A 14 0.40 -6.15 11.55
CA ILE A 14 -1.06 -5.99 11.63
C ILE A 14 -1.63 -7.32 11.12
N PRO A 15 -2.37 -8.09 11.94
CA PRO A 15 -3.09 -9.25 11.42
C PRO A 15 -4.01 -8.76 10.30
N VAL A 16 -4.01 -9.45 9.16
CA VAL A 16 -5.00 -9.19 8.11
C VAL A 16 -6.37 -9.42 8.72
N PRO A 17 -7.24 -8.40 8.83
CA PRO A 17 -8.56 -8.54 9.42
C PRO A 17 -9.37 -9.61 8.67
N GLY A 18 -10.30 -10.27 9.34
CA GLY A 18 -11.29 -11.12 8.67
C GLY A 18 -12.38 -10.27 8.00
N ILE A 19 -13.15 -10.85 7.08
CA ILE A 19 -14.16 -10.16 6.24
C ILE A 19 -15.14 -9.27 7.05
N ALA A 20 -15.49 -9.67 8.28
CA ALA A 20 -16.34 -8.87 9.17
C ALA A 20 -15.65 -7.57 9.65
N ASP A 21 -14.31 -7.58 9.70
CA ASP A 21 -13.51 -6.42 10.08
C ASP A 21 -13.24 -5.49 8.89
N ASP A 22 -13.24 -6.03 7.66
CA ASP A 22 -12.96 -5.27 6.44
C ASP A 22 -14.01 -4.18 6.18
N ALA A 23 -15.31 -4.49 6.33
CA ALA A 23 -16.39 -3.51 6.21
C ALA A 23 -16.24 -2.36 7.22
N GLN A 24 -15.88 -2.68 8.47
CA GLN A 24 -15.61 -1.66 9.48
C GLN A 24 -14.37 -0.83 9.15
N CYS A 25 -13.33 -1.45 8.61
CA CYS A 25 -12.12 -0.74 8.18
C CYS A 25 -12.40 0.21 7.01
N VAL A 26 -13.22 -0.20 6.04
CA VAL A 26 -13.70 0.66 4.96
C VAL A 26 -14.45 1.85 5.55
N GLU A 27 -15.43 1.62 6.44
CA GLU A 27 -16.24 2.68 7.04
C GLU A 27 -15.37 3.67 7.85
N ASN A 28 -14.44 3.17 8.66
CA ASN A 28 -13.50 4.02 9.41
C ASN A 28 -12.64 4.89 8.48
N THR A 29 -12.27 4.38 7.31
CA THR A 29 -11.41 5.09 6.35
C THR A 29 -12.19 6.11 5.53
N ARG A 30 -13.51 5.96 5.39
CA ARG A 30 -14.39 6.92 4.69
C ARG A 30 -14.27 8.34 5.23
N ALA A 31 -13.97 8.52 6.51
CA ALA A 31 -13.76 9.84 7.11
C ALA A 31 -12.62 10.64 6.43
N TYR A 32 -11.71 9.95 5.71
CA TYR A 32 -10.54 10.51 5.03
C TYR A 32 -10.61 10.33 3.50
N ALA A 33 -11.79 9.97 2.97
CA ALA A 33 -11.95 9.67 1.55
C ALA A 33 -11.61 10.87 0.67
N HIS A 34 -11.95 12.09 1.12
CA HIS A 34 -11.65 13.30 0.37
C HIS A 34 -10.14 13.47 0.13
N GLU A 35 -9.33 13.45 1.19
CA GLU A 35 -7.88 13.63 1.12
C GLU A 35 -7.19 12.52 0.32
N ILE A 36 -7.65 11.28 0.51
CA ILE A 36 -7.17 10.11 -0.21
C ILE A 36 -7.44 10.25 -1.71
N CYS A 37 -8.68 10.56 -2.06
CA CYS A 37 -9.14 10.57 -3.45
C CYS A 37 -8.57 11.75 -4.24
N GLU A 38 -8.53 12.93 -3.64
CA GLU A 38 -7.93 14.10 -4.29
C GLU A 38 -6.42 13.89 -4.54
N ALA A 39 -5.71 13.28 -3.60
CA ALA A 39 -4.29 12.96 -3.79
C ALA A 39 -4.07 11.95 -4.93
N LEU A 40 -4.90 10.90 -5.04
CA LEU A 40 -4.82 9.92 -6.12
C LEU A 40 -5.16 10.55 -7.48
N LYS A 41 -6.25 11.35 -7.56
CA LYS A 41 -6.65 12.08 -8.78
C LYS A 41 -5.56 13.01 -9.24
N ALA A 42 -4.95 13.77 -8.33
CA ALA A 42 -3.85 14.69 -8.65
C ALA A 42 -2.65 14.00 -9.30
N GLN A 43 -2.44 12.72 -9.04
CA GLN A 43 -1.38 11.90 -9.65
C GLN A 43 -1.85 11.08 -10.85
N GLY A 44 -3.11 11.17 -11.25
CA GLY A 44 -3.70 10.36 -12.34
C GLY A 44 -3.68 8.86 -12.07
N LEU A 45 -3.84 8.47 -10.81
CA LEU A 45 -3.81 7.08 -10.38
C LEU A 45 -5.19 6.42 -10.43
N PRO A 46 -5.26 5.08 -10.62
CA PRO A 46 -6.49 4.33 -10.38
C PRO A 46 -7.02 4.56 -8.97
N LEU A 47 -8.32 4.89 -8.85
CA LEU A 47 -8.93 5.23 -7.56
C LEU A 47 -9.10 4.02 -6.65
N GLU A 48 -9.07 2.81 -7.21
CA GLU A 48 -9.03 1.55 -6.49
C GLU A 48 -7.83 1.43 -5.53
N LEU A 49 -6.74 2.18 -5.79
CA LEU A 49 -5.59 2.27 -4.89
C LEU A 49 -5.94 2.92 -3.54
N SER A 50 -7.11 3.56 -3.40
CA SER A 50 -7.63 4.04 -2.12
C SER A 50 -7.78 2.90 -1.10
N MET A 51 -8.08 1.69 -1.56
CA MET A 51 -8.21 0.50 -0.70
C MET A 51 -6.90 0.06 -0.05
N LEU A 52 -5.75 0.54 -0.53
CA LEU A 52 -4.49 0.33 0.17
C LEU A 52 -4.47 1.04 1.53
N ALA A 53 -5.01 2.26 1.65
CA ALA A 53 -5.10 2.96 2.94
C ALA A 53 -5.98 2.21 3.94
N VAL A 54 -7.07 1.57 3.46
CA VAL A 54 -7.91 0.67 4.28
C VAL A 54 -7.08 -0.48 4.83
N ALA A 55 -6.37 -1.20 3.94
CA ALA A 55 -5.58 -2.38 4.30
C ALA A 55 -4.40 -2.06 5.23
N GLU A 56 -3.79 -0.87 5.11
CA GLU A 56 -2.60 -0.48 5.88
C GLU A 56 -2.92 -0.07 7.32
N SER A 57 -4.05 0.59 7.56
CA SER A 57 -4.31 1.19 8.88
C SER A 57 -5.71 0.95 9.45
N CYS A 58 -6.64 0.42 8.66
CA CYS A 58 -8.05 0.33 9.05
C CYS A 58 -8.62 1.70 9.49
N GLY A 59 -8.24 2.78 8.76
CA GLY A 59 -8.68 4.15 9.03
C GLY A 59 -8.10 4.78 10.29
N LYS A 60 -6.93 4.34 10.76
CA LYS A 60 -6.28 4.87 11.98
C LYS A 60 -5.14 5.82 11.63
N PRO A 61 -5.33 7.15 11.62
CA PRO A 61 -4.31 8.12 11.21
C PRO A 61 -3.12 8.17 12.18
N HIS A 62 -3.30 7.72 13.42
CA HIS A 62 -2.23 7.70 14.42
C HIS A 62 -1.60 6.31 14.63
N ALA A 63 -1.90 5.34 13.75
CA ALA A 63 -1.28 4.02 13.81
C ALA A 63 0.22 4.11 13.59
N VAL A 64 0.99 3.36 14.40
CA VAL A 64 2.44 3.21 14.26
C VAL A 64 2.79 1.73 14.35
N SER A 65 3.45 1.21 13.35
CA SER A 65 3.94 -0.17 13.35
C SER A 65 5.21 -0.33 14.19
N SER A 66 5.52 -1.56 14.59
CA SER A 66 6.76 -1.88 15.31
C SER A 66 8.04 -1.51 14.54
N LYS A 67 7.93 -1.24 13.24
CA LYS A 67 9.04 -0.83 12.36
C LYS A 67 9.05 0.66 12.07
N GLY A 68 8.14 1.43 12.69
CA GLY A 68 8.07 2.88 12.53
C GLY A 68 7.35 3.34 11.26
N ALA A 69 6.60 2.48 10.58
CA ALA A 69 5.63 2.93 9.59
C ALA A 69 4.50 3.65 10.32
N ALA A 70 3.95 4.74 9.76
CA ALA A 70 2.99 5.58 10.46
C ALA A 70 1.88 6.10 9.55
N GLY A 71 0.72 6.39 10.19
CA GLY A 71 -0.42 7.05 9.58
C GLY A 71 -1.32 6.14 8.76
N LEU A 72 -2.28 6.74 8.05
CA LEU A 72 -3.26 6.04 7.21
C LEU A 72 -2.60 5.10 6.19
N TRP A 73 -1.49 5.53 5.62
CA TRP A 73 -0.77 4.85 4.55
C TRP A 73 0.43 4.03 5.04
N GLN A 74 0.66 3.96 6.36
CA GLN A 74 1.82 3.30 6.96
C GLN A 74 3.15 3.68 6.27
N ILE A 75 3.38 4.99 6.14
CA ILE A 75 4.55 5.54 5.46
C ILE A 75 5.79 5.36 6.33
N MET A 76 6.85 4.80 5.75
CA MET A 76 8.16 4.69 6.40
C MET A 76 8.87 6.05 6.45
N PRO A 77 9.71 6.33 7.47
CA PRO A 77 10.40 7.61 7.59
C PRO A 77 11.24 8.02 6.38
N PHE A 78 11.88 7.05 5.71
CA PHE A 78 12.69 7.35 4.52
C PHE A 78 11.81 7.71 3.31
N ILE A 79 10.61 7.11 3.17
CA ILE A 79 9.64 7.46 2.14
C ILE A 79 9.08 8.86 2.41
N ALA A 80 8.74 9.16 3.68
CA ALA A 80 8.27 10.48 4.09
C ALA A 80 9.27 11.59 3.67
N ARG A 81 10.54 11.40 4.01
CA ARG A 81 11.60 12.35 3.62
C ARG A 81 11.73 12.51 2.10
N HIS A 82 11.66 11.41 1.36
CA HIS A 82 11.84 11.42 -0.10
C HIS A 82 10.69 12.12 -0.83
N TYR A 83 9.46 11.96 -0.33
CA TYR A 83 8.25 12.53 -0.94
C TYR A 83 7.74 13.80 -0.23
N GLY A 84 8.53 14.35 0.71
CA GLY A 84 8.25 15.63 1.35
C GLY A 84 7.07 15.62 2.32
N VAL A 85 6.79 14.47 2.95
CA VAL A 85 5.77 14.35 4.01
C VAL A 85 6.36 14.91 5.31
N GLN A 86 5.74 15.95 5.85
CA GLN A 86 6.14 16.60 7.10
C GLN A 86 5.52 15.89 8.30
N ASP A 87 4.24 15.54 8.22
CA ASP A 87 3.53 14.78 9.24
C ASP A 87 2.82 13.57 8.64
N ARG A 88 3.31 12.38 8.97
CA ARG A 88 2.73 11.10 8.52
C ARG A 88 1.38 10.77 9.18
N HIS A 89 1.02 11.50 10.25
CA HIS A 89 -0.25 11.37 10.95
C HIS A 89 -1.32 12.33 10.44
N ASP A 90 -0.92 13.36 9.71
CA ASP A 90 -1.84 14.25 9.02
C ASP A 90 -2.38 13.55 7.74
N PRO A 91 -3.71 13.37 7.61
CA PRO A 91 -4.29 12.64 6.49
C PRO A 91 -4.02 13.25 5.12
N GLU A 92 -4.01 14.58 5.02
CA GLU A 92 -3.79 15.30 3.77
C GLU A 92 -2.32 15.18 3.33
N ASP A 93 -1.39 15.50 4.24
CA ASP A 93 0.05 15.44 3.96
C ASP A 93 0.53 14.01 3.65
N ALA A 94 0.04 13.04 4.43
CA ALA A 94 0.32 11.63 4.21
C ALA A 94 -0.23 11.13 2.86
N SER A 95 -1.48 11.50 2.51
CA SER A 95 -2.09 11.08 1.24
C SER A 95 -1.37 11.67 0.03
N ARG A 96 -0.98 12.93 0.09
CA ARG A 96 -0.18 13.58 -0.94
C ARG A 96 1.14 12.85 -1.20
N GLY A 97 1.88 12.50 -0.13
CA GLY A 97 3.15 11.80 -0.25
C GLY A 97 3.00 10.33 -0.67
N ALA A 98 1.99 9.63 -0.15
CA ALA A 98 1.68 8.26 -0.54
C ALA A 98 1.29 8.17 -2.02
N ALA A 99 0.44 9.07 -2.52
CA ALA A 99 0.04 9.12 -3.91
C ALA A 99 1.24 9.38 -4.84
N ALA A 100 2.16 10.28 -4.48
CA ALA A 100 3.39 10.52 -5.23
C ALA A 100 4.29 9.27 -5.29
N TYR A 101 4.42 8.54 -4.16
CA TYR A 101 5.14 7.26 -4.13
C TYR A 101 4.44 6.21 -4.99
N LEU A 102 3.12 6.03 -4.84
CA LEU A 102 2.32 5.11 -5.64
C LEU A 102 2.44 5.41 -7.14
N ALA A 103 2.43 6.68 -7.54
CA ALA A 103 2.61 7.08 -8.93
C ALA A 103 3.96 6.62 -9.48
N SER A 104 5.04 6.70 -8.70
CA SER A 104 6.36 6.20 -9.09
C SER A 104 6.37 4.68 -9.30
N LEU A 105 5.64 3.95 -8.46
CA LEU A 105 5.48 2.49 -8.56
C LEU A 105 4.56 2.11 -9.73
N TYR A 106 3.41 2.78 -9.86
CA TYR A 106 2.43 2.48 -10.90
C TYR A 106 3.00 2.72 -12.31
N ARG A 107 3.78 3.78 -12.52
CA ARG A 107 4.51 3.98 -13.78
C ARG A 107 5.42 2.79 -14.12
N ARG A 108 5.99 2.12 -13.13
CA ARG A 108 6.89 0.98 -13.32
C ARG A 108 6.15 -0.33 -13.57
N PHE A 109 5.09 -0.59 -12.83
CA PHE A 109 4.40 -1.88 -12.81
C PHE A 109 3.13 -1.92 -13.68
N GLN A 110 2.46 -0.79 -13.88
CA GLN A 110 1.23 -0.69 -14.69
C GLN A 110 0.17 -1.72 -14.31
N SER A 111 0.07 -2.05 -13.02
CA SER A 111 -0.79 -3.09 -12.45
C SER A 111 -1.05 -2.76 -10.99
N ILE A 112 -2.31 -2.72 -10.58
CA ILE A 112 -2.69 -2.43 -9.18
C ILE A 112 -2.06 -3.47 -8.24
N PRO A 113 -2.23 -4.81 -8.42
CA PRO A 113 -1.66 -5.79 -7.51
C PRO A 113 -0.13 -5.69 -7.40
N TRP A 114 0.57 -5.48 -8.51
CA TRP A 114 2.02 -5.32 -8.48
C TRP A 114 2.48 -4.00 -7.85
N THR A 115 1.70 -2.93 -8.02
CA THR A 115 1.97 -1.64 -7.35
C THR A 115 1.83 -1.78 -5.84
N VAL A 116 0.78 -2.44 -5.37
CA VAL A 116 0.55 -2.73 -3.95
C VAL A 116 1.67 -3.62 -3.38
N ALA A 117 2.03 -4.69 -4.08
CA ALA A 117 3.15 -5.54 -3.67
C ALA A 117 4.47 -4.76 -3.60
N ALA A 118 4.70 -3.85 -4.55
CA ALA A 118 5.90 -3.01 -4.60
C ALA A 118 5.91 -1.92 -3.52
N TYR A 119 4.75 -1.42 -3.12
CA TYR A 119 4.61 -0.51 -1.98
C TYR A 119 5.14 -1.16 -0.70
N ASN A 120 4.77 -2.40 -0.46
CA ASN A 120 5.19 -3.17 0.70
C ASN A 120 6.67 -3.61 0.64
N ALA A 121 7.09 -4.25 -0.46
CA ALA A 121 8.42 -4.86 -0.58
C ALA A 121 9.54 -3.91 -1.05
N GLY A 122 9.16 -2.72 -1.51
CA GLY A 122 10.07 -1.82 -2.23
C GLY A 122 10.21 -2.21 -3.71
N GLY A 123 9.82 -1.31 -4.60
CA GLY A 123 9.70 -1.59 -6.03
C GLY A 123 10.98 -2.05 -6.73
N HIS A 124 12.16 -1.58 -6.26
CA HIS A 124 13.44 -2.04 -6.81
C HIS A 124 13.73 -3.51 -6.47
N ASN A 125 13.55 -3.87 -5.20
CA ASN A 125 13.80 -5.21 -4.70
C ASN A 125 12.84 -6.23 -5.34
N LEU A 126 11.55 -5.89 -5.38
CA LEU A 126 10.54 -6.75 -5.99
C LEU A 126 10.86 -7.02 -7.47
N LYS A 127 11.10 -5.97 -8.26
CA LYS A 127 11.41 -6.10 -9.69
C LYS A 127 12.67 -6.92 -9.93
N ARG A 128 13.73 -6.67 -9.18
CA ARG A 128 15.02 -7.40 -9.33
C ARG A 128 14.87 -8.87 -9.02
N ALA A 129 14.12 -9.21 -7.97
CA ALA A 129 14.00 -10.60 -7.53
C ALA A 129 13.00 -11.43 -8.35
N THR A 130 11.92 -10.82 -8.87
CA THR A 130 10.92 -11.50 -9.68
C THR A 130 11.17 -11.43 -11.19
N GLY A 131 12.05 -10.53 -11.64
CA GLY A 131 12.23 -10.28 -13.07
C GLY A 131 10.98 -9.69 -13.73
N TYR A 132 10.16 -8.95 -12.99
CA TYR A 132 8.87 -8.45 -13.44
C TYR A 132 8.86 -7.94 -14.88
N ARG A 133 7.91 -8.42 -15.67
CA ARG A 133 7.53 -7.94 -16.98
C ARG A 133 6.03 -7.60 -16.99
N LYS A 134 5.64 -6.60 -17.77
CA LYS A 134 4.24 -6.22 -17.91
C LYS A 134 3.36 -7.42 -18.28
N GLY A 135 2.24 -7.57 -17.59
CA GLY A 135 1.31 -8.69 -17.78
C GLY A 135 1.59 -9.94 -16.94
N MET A 136 2.66 -9.94 -16.13
CA MET A 136 2.88 -11.04 -15.19
C MET A 136 1.75 -11.12 -14.15
N SER A 137 1.34 -12.35 -13.82
CA SER A 137 0.39 -12.60 -12.73
C SER A 137 1.01 -12.23 -11.38
N ILE A 138 0.20 -11.73 -10.45
CA ILE A 138 0.65 -11.46 -9.07
C ILE A 138 1.08 -12.73 -8.33
N GLU A 139 0.64 -13.89 -8.79
CA GLU A 139 1.05 -15.19 -8.25
C GLU A 139 2.57 -15.40 -8.29
N GLU A 140 3.26 -14.75 -9.23
CA GLU A 140 4.72 -14.79 -9.32
C GLU A 140 5.42 -14.00 -8.21
N ALA A 141 4.68 -13.18 -7.44
CA ALA A 141 5.18 -12.50 -6.26
C ALA A 141 5.15 -13.35 -4.98
N ARG A 142 4.74 -14.61 -5.02
CA ARG A 142 4.67 -15.52 -3.85
C ARG A 142 5.99 -15.67 -3.09
N ALA A 143 7.12 -15.43 -3.75
CA ALA A 143 8.43 -15.38 -3.08
C ALA A 143 8.57 -14.21 -2.07
N PHE A 144 7.60 -13.26 -2.08
CA PHE A 144 7.48 -12.16 -1.14
C PHE A 144 6.14 -12.27 -0.38
N PRO A 145 6.02 -13.16 0.61
CA PRO A 145 4.72 -13.52 1.19
C PRO A 145 3.91 -12.35 1.71
N ALA A 146 4.53 -11.40 2.41
CA ALA A 146 3.83 -10.22 2.94
C ALA A 146 3.31 -9.30 1.82
N ALA A 147 4.14 -9.03 0.80
CA ALA A 147 3.76 -8.20 -0.33
C ALA A 147 2.65 -8.86 -1.17
N TYR A 148 2.75 -10.17 -1.37
CA TYR A 148 1.72 -10.96 -2.04
C TYR A 148 0.40 -10.96 -1.26
N ALA A 149 0.46 -11.18 0.06
CA ALA A 149 -0.72 -11.19 0.92
C ALA A 149 -1.43 -9.83 0.91
N LEU A 150 -0.68 -8.73 1.03
CA LEU A 150 -1.24 -7.38 0.94
C LEU A 150 -1.91 -7.13 -0.42
N ALA A 151 -1.26 -7.51 -1.52
CA ALA A 151 -1.83 -7.34 -2.86
C ALA A 151 -3.13 -8.14 -3.04
N ARG A 152 -3.20 -9.35 -2.49
CA ARG A 152 -4.42 -10.18 -2.51
C ARG A 152 -5.52 -9.60 -1.63
N HIS A 153 -5.17 -9.06 -0.45
CA HIS A 153 -6.13 -8.42 0.43
C HIS A 153 -6.70 -7.13 -0.19
N VAL A 154 -5.87 -6.27 -0.75
CA VAL A 154 -6.34 -5.07 -1.46
C VAL A 154 -7.23 -5.44 -2.65
N GLN A 155 -6.89 -6.49 -3.41
CA GLN A 155 -7.75 -6.97 -4.49
C GLN A 155 -9.11 -7.44 -3.96
N HIS A 156 -9.14 -8.18 -2.86
CA HIS A 156 -10.39 -8.57 -2.19
C HIS A 156 -11.23 -7.35 -1.78
N LEU A 157 -10.61 -6.33 -1.17
CA LEU A 157 -11.31 -5.09 -0.80
C LEU A 157 -11.89 -4.37 -2.02
N ILE A 158 -11.17 -4.36 -3.14
CA ILE A 158 -11.67 -3.78 -4.40
C ILE A 158 -12.88 -4.58 -4.92
N ASP A 159 -12.77 -5.89 -4.93
CA ASP A 159 -13.82 -6.78 -5.44
C ASP A 159 -15.13 -6.67 -4.63
N GLU A 160 -15.03 -6.51 -3.30
CA GLU A 160 -16.18 -6.46 -2.38
C GLU A 160 -16.75 -5.04 -2.20
N PHE A 161 -15.91 -4.01 -2.17
CA PHE A 161 -16.30 -2.66 -1.76
C PHE A 161 -16.02 -1.58 -2.83
N GLY A 162 -15.38 -1.91 -3.95
CA GLY A 162 -15.04 -0.96 -5.00
C GLY A 162 -13.91 -0.02 -4.62
N THR A 163 -14.23 1.24 -4.42
CA THR A 163 -13.28 2.31 -4.07
C THR A 163 -13.86 3.24 -2.99
N LEU A 164 -13.00 3.97 -2.26
CA LEU A 164 -13.46 5.04 -1.37
C LEU A 164 -13.90 6.30 -2.12
N CYS A 165 -13.64 6.38 -3.41
CA CYS A 165 -13.66 7.61 -4.21
C CYS A 165 -14.93 7.75 -5.09
N GLU A 166 -16.07 7.34 -4.58
CA GLU A 166 -17.37 7.52 -5.26
C GLU A 166 -18.01 8.86 -4.94
#